data_d7c94404319be514cdf98cb8f248a7d2
#
_entry.id   d7c94404319be514cdf98cb8f248a7d2
#
_cell.length_a   1.000
_cell.length_b   1.000
_cell.length_c   1.000
_cell.angle_alpha   90.00
_cell.angle_beta   90.00
_cell.angle_gamma   90.00
#
_symmetry.space_group_name_H-M   'P 1'
#
loop_
_entity.id
_entity.type
_entity.pdbx_description
1 polymer ?
#
loop_
_entity_poly.entity_id
_entity_poly.type
_entity_poly.pdbx_seq_one_letter_code
_entity_poly.pdbx_strand_id
1 'polypeptide(L)' 'MSLVIRLTRTGKKGERKFRIVVKEKRSKRDGGFTDMLGWYEKSTDHSKKQVNMERYNYWISQGAQPSLTVQELVK' A
#
# COMPACT_ATOMS: atom_id res chain seq x y z
N MET A 1 15.96 10.48 -3.86
CA MET A 1 15.26 9.20 -3.71
C MET A 1 13.77 9.39 -3.93
N SER A 2 13.18 8.47 -4.68
CA SER A 2 11.75 8.53 -4.97
C SER A 2 11.06 7.44 -4.17
N LEU A 3 10.07 7.84 -3.38
CA LEU A 3 9.25 6.92 -2.62
C LEU A 3 7.88 6.79 -3.28
N VAL A 4 7.35 5.58 -3.27
CA VAL A 4 6.02 5.31 -3.78
C VAL A 4 5.20 4.56 -2.74
N ILE A 5 3.91 4.75 -2.78
CA ILE A 5 2.97 4.03 -1.93
C ILE A 5 2.18 3.10 -2.83
N ARG A 6 2.24 1.82 -2.55
CA ARG A 6 1.61 0.83 -3.44
C ARG A 6 1.09 -0.37 -2.67
N LEU A 7 0.28 -1.17 -3.34
CA LEU A 7 -0.19 -2.42 -2.79
C LEU A 7 0.81 -3.53 -3.07
N THR A 8 1.06 -4.35 -2.07
CA THR A 8 1.88 -5.54 -2.20
C THR A 8 1.03 -6.75 -1.85
N ARG A 9 1.07 -7.77 -2.71
CA ARG A 9 0.29 -8.97 -2.48
C ARG A 9 0.89 -9.78 -1.33
N THR A 10 0.05 -10.20 -0.39
CA THR A 10 0.50 -10.94 0.79
C THR A 10 -0.17 -12.28 0.98
N GLY A 11 -1.29 -12.53 0.30
CA GLY A 11 -2.02 -13.77 0.47
C GLY A 11 -1.41 -14.92 -0.30
N LYS A 12 -1.88 -16.13 0.01
CA LYS A 12 -1.55 -17.32 -0.75
C LYS A 12 -2.28 -17.28 -2.09
N LYS A 13 -1.91 -18.20 -2.98
CA LYS A 13 -2.56 -18.30 -4.27
C LYS A 13 -4.08 -18.41 -4.09
N GLY A 14 -4.83 -17.54 -4.76
CA GLY A 14 -6.27 -17.49 -4.64
C GLY A 14 -6.79 -16.51 -3.60
N GLU A 15 -5.94 -16.03 -2.69
CA GLU A 15 -6.34 -15.03 -1.73
C GLU A 15 -6.03 -13.64 -2.26
N ARG A 16 -6.96 -12.71 -2.08
CA ARG A 16 -6.80 -11.33 -2.55
C ARG A 16 -6.52 -10.41 -1.37
N LYS A 17 -5.38 -10.63 -0.74
CA LYS A 17 -4.93 -9.83 0.38
C LYS A 17 -3.72 -9.02 -0.01
N PHE A 18 -3.72 -7.75 0.40
CA PHE A 18 -2.66 -6.82 0.03
C PHE A 18 -2.25 -6.00 1.24
N ARG A 19 -1.02 -5.52 1.22
CA ARG A 19 -0.54 -4.52 2.18
C ARG A 19 -0.30 -3.22 1.45
N ILE A 20 -0.60 -2.13 2.13
CA ILE A 20 -0.31 -0.79 1.60
C ILE A 20 1.05 -0.40 2.18
N VAL A 21 2.05 -0.28 1.32
CA VAL A 21 3.43 -0.07 1.76
C VAL A 21 4.05 1.13 1.07
N VAL A 22 5.02 1.73 1.77
CA VAL A 22 5.88 2.77 1.23
C VAL A 22 7.22 2.11 0.90
N LYS A 23 7.70 2.30 -0.33
CA LYS A 23 8.98 1.73 -0.73
C LYS A 23 9.65 2.61 -1.77
N GLU A 24 10.94 2.38 -1.97
CA GLU A 24 11.66 3.10 -3.01
C GLU A 24 11.23 2.62 -4.39
N LYS A 25 11.03 3.57 -5.29
CA LYS A 25 10.57 3.27 -6.65
C LYS A 25 11.50 2.29 -7.37
N ARG A 26 12.79 2.35 -7.10
CA ARG A 26 13.78 1.51 -7.77
C ARG A 26 14.06 0.20 -7.05
N SER A 27 13.40 -0.05 -5.94
CA SER A 27 13.60 -1.30 -5.21
C SER A 27 13.08 -2.47 -6.05
N LYS A 28 13.96 -3.41 -6.36
CA LYS A 28 13.61 -4.58 -7.16
C LYS A 28 13.26 -5.80 -6.31
N ARG A 29 13.46 -5.69 -5.00
CA ARG A 29 13.25 -6.84 -4.13
C ARG A 29 11.83 -6.88 -3.58
N ASP A 30 11.26 -8.05 -3.67
CA ASP A 30 10.00 -8.32 -3.01
C ASP A 30 10.22 -8.33 -1.51
N GLY A 31 9.30 -7.75 -0.77
CA GLY A 31 9.33 -7.76 0.67
C GLY A 31 10.09 -6.62 1.33
N GLY A 32 10.88 -5.87 0.59
CA GLY A 32 11.56 -4.71 1.16
C GLY A 32 10.69 -3.47 1.09
N PHE A 33 10.37 -2.88 2.24
CA PHE A 33 9.61 -1.64 2.25
C PHE A 33 10.06 -0.76 3.43
N THR A 34 9.84 0.54 3.27
CA THR A 34 10.20 1.53 4.27
C THR A 34 9.21 1.58 5.42
N ASP A 35 7.92 1.48 5.11
CA ASP A 35 6.86 1.53 6.11
C ASP A 35 5.63 0.81 5.59
N MET A 36 4.80 0.34 6.50
CA MET A 36 3.52 -0.28 6.16
C MET A 36 2.40 0.59 6.70
N LEU A 37 1.51 1.00 5.81
CA LEU A 37 0.44 1.93 6.16
C LEU A 37 -0.88 1.24 6.49
N GLY A 38 -1.04 -0.01 6.06
CA GLY A 38 -2.27 -0.71 6.30
C GLY A 38 -2.40 -1.93 5.42
N TRP A 39 -3.61 -2.42 5.31
CA TRP A 39 -3.90 -3.61 4.52
C TRP A 39 -5.24 -3.48 3.81
N TYR A 40 -5.42 -4.33 2.81
CA TYR A 40 -6.65 -4.37 2.03
C TYR A 40 -6.96 -5.82 1.66
N GLU A 41 -8.20 -6.23 1.89
CA GLU A 41 -8.68 -7.54 1.48
C GLU A 41 -9.85 -7.35 0.52
N LYS A 42 -9.67 -7.82 -0.71
CA LYS A 42 -10.73 -7.73 -1.71
C LYS A 42 -11.63 -8.96 -1.61
N SER A 43 -12.92 -8.73 -1.52
CA SER A 43 -13.91 -9.80 -1.42
C SER A 43 -15.07 -9.51 -2.36
N THR A 44 -15.78 -10.56 -2.77
CA THR A 44 -16.96 -10.39 -3.63
C THR A 44 -18.10 -9.72 -2.87
N ASP A 45 -18.19 -9.97 -1.57
CA ASP A 45 -19.29 -9.42 -0.77
C ASP A 45 -18.91 -8.15 -0.04
N HIS A 46 -17.81 -8.17 0.69
CA HIS A 46 -17.37 -7.02 1.49
C HIS A 46 -15.86 -6.90 1.45
N SER A 47 -15.39 -5.93 0.70
CA SER A 47 -13.97 -5.60 0.77
C SER A 47 -13.67 -4.91 2.08
N LYS A 48 -12.59 -5.32 2.73
CA LYS A 48 -12.15 -4.74 4.01
C LYS A 48 -10.82 -4.06 3.81
N LYS A 49 -10.66 -2.94 4.49
CA LYS A 49 -9.39 -2.22 4.45
C LYS A 49 -9.16 -1.51 5.77
N GLN A 50 -7.90 -1.27 6.06
CA GLN A 50 -7.50 -0.43 7.16
C GLN A 50 -6.28 0.36 6.72
N VAL A 51 -6.33 1.67 6.87
CA VAL A 51 -5.24 2.56 6.46
C VAL A 51 -4.95 3.52 7.59
N ASN A 52 -3.67 3.62 7.97
CA ASN A 52 -3.22 4.62 8.93
C ASN A 52 -3.08 5.94 8.19
N MET A 53 -4.09 6.78 8.24
CA MET A 53 -4.13 8.03 7.49
C MET A 53 -3.08 9.04 7.98
N GLU A 54 -2.72 8.99 9.27
CA GLU A 54 -1.67 9.88 9.77
C GLU A 54 -0.34 9.58 9.09
N ARG A 55 0.03 8.29 9.01
CA ARG A 55 1.25 7.90 8.34
C ARG A 55 1.17 8.12 6.85
N TYR A 56 0.02 7.84 6.25
CA TYR A 56 -0.20 8.10 4.84
C TYR A 56 0.07 9.57 4.52
N ASN A 57 -0.55 10.47 5.27
CA ASN A 57 -0.37 11.90 5.05
C ASN A 57 1.07 12.34 5.33
N TYR A 58 1.71 11.74 6.32
CA TYR A 58 3.12 12.02 6.60
C TYR A 58 3.98 11.71 5.37
N TRP A 59 3.81 10.53 4.78
CA TRP A 59 4.62 10.14 3.63
C TRP A 59 4.30 10.97 2.39
N ILE A 60 3.03 11.34 2.21
CA ILE A 60 2.66 12.25 1.13
C ILE A 60 3.40 13.58 1.29
N SER A 61 3.48 14.10 2.51
CA SER A 61 4.21 15.34 2.78
C SER A 61 5.70 15.20 2.55
N GLN A 62 6.23 13.98 2.62
CA GLN A 62 7.64 13.69 2.35
C GLN A 62 7.91 13.44 0.86
N GLY A 63 6.90 13.56 0.02
CA GLY A 63 7.05 13.40 -1.40
C GLY A 63 6.74 12.01 -1.95
N ALA A 64 6.23 11.10 -1.13
CA ALA A 64 5.85 9.79 -1.62
C ALA A 64 4.67 9.90 -2.58
N GLN A 65 4.73 9.13 -3.67
CA GLN A 65 3.71 9.16 -4.71
C GLN A 65 2.83 7.91 -4.62
N PRO A 66 1.54 8.07 -4.31
CA PRO A 66 0.65 6.91 -4.23
C PRO A 66 0.24 6.43 -5.62
N SER A 67 0.11 5.11 -5.78
CA SER A 67 -0.42 4.55 -7.02
C SER A 67 -1.90 4.89 -7.15
N LEU A 68 -2.44 4.78 -8.35
CA LEU A 68 -3.86 5.06 -8.57
C LEU A 68 -4.75 4.17 -7.70
N THR A 69 -4.39 2.91 -7.55
CA THR A 69 -5.16 1.99 -6.72
C THR A 69 -5.18 2.45 -5.26
N VAL A 70 -4.02 2.88 -4.74
CA VAL A 70 -3.94 3.37 -3.36
C VAL A 70 -4.76 4.65 -3.22
N GLN A 71 -4.69 5.55 -4.18
CA GLN A 71 -5.47 6.78 -4.14
C GLN A 71 -6.96 6.49 -4.02
N GLU A 72 -7.44 5.50 -4.74
CA GLU A 72 -8.85 5.12 -4.68
C GLU A 72 -9.20 4.49 -3.33
N LEU A 73 -8.30 3.72 -2.76
CA LEU A 73 -8.54 3.07 -1.48
C LEU A 73 -8.62 4.05 -0.32
N VAL A 74 -7.88 5.16 -0.38
CA VAL A 74 -7.83 6.10 0.73
C VAL A 74 -8.83 7.25 0.61
N LYS A 75 -9.64 7.23 -0.41
CA LYS A 75 -10.70 8.24 -0.54
C LYS A 75 -11.72 8.12 0.57
#